data_32ad07c22ec6f643442f434db07c45c6
#
_entry.id   32ad07c22ec6f643442f434db07c45c6
#
_cell.length_a   1.000
_cell.length_b   1.000
_cell.length_c   1.000
_cell.angle_alpha   90.00
_cell.angle_beta   90.00
_cell.angle_gamma   90.00
#
_symmetry.space_group_name_H-M   'P 1'
#
loop_
_entity.id
_entity.type
_entity.pdbx_description
1 polymer ?
#
loop_
_entity_poly.entity_id
_entity_poly.type
_entity_poly.pdbx_seq_one_letter_code
_entity_poly.pdbx_strand_id
1 'polypeptide(L)'
;MNGPLQIDKDLEKDGLVIEPHIFTVKTSDDNLGDDKGTENHKIGCFAFFNKGLFDEGKKSVPLVLGFHGGGDSCFFFATMAGWANIAHNNNFLLVTVENHLNSTATEMLEVINELKKIYNIDETKIYSTGFSMGGCKTWDFVQEYPEVFAAVAPMDATFDVGQNVYGQEVVGGINEDVSVPIFYAGGETTPLPELPFQAQKCLDRMAYALKINKATAKYDVKLEDAANWKNKIWGIDGDFTIKTFDNSRNATLTMELFKNNEDKIYNIFASISEQGHDCREHTCQHAWEFMNQFSRVSGEVKMQKLEKYLKK
;
A
#
# COMPACT_ATOMS: atom_id res chain seq x y z
N MET A 1 4.93 12.00 -23.22
CA MET A 1 3.65 11.70 -22.56
C MET A 1 2.92 10.72 -23.45
N ASN A 2 2.83 9.50 -23.02
CA ASN A 2 1.95 8.54 -23.70
C ASN A 2 0.52 8.98 -23.38
N GLY A 3 -0.36 8.96 -24.38
CA GLY A 3 -1.76 9.33 -24.20
C GLY A 3 -2.43 8.46 -23.12
N PRO A 4 -3.62 8.85 -22.64
CA PRO A 4 -4.29 8.11 -21.60
C PRO A 4 -4.41 6.65 -22.01
N LEU A 5 -3.94 5.75 -21.16
CA LEU A 5 -4.20 4.33 -21.31
C LEU A 5 -5.72 4.17 -21.37
N GLN A 6 -6.20 3.52 -22.41
CA GLN A 6 -7.62 3.21 -22.49
C GLN A 6 -7.90 2.20 -21.38
N ILE A 7 -8.71 2.61 -20.42
CA ILE A 7 -9.29 1.68 -19.48
C ILE A 7 -10.06 0.64 -20.27
N ASP A 8 -10.07 -0.56 -19.74
CA ASP A 8 -10.88 -1.63 -20.34
C ASP A 8 -12.30 -1.10 -20.54
N LYS A 9 -12.69 -0.98 -21.82
CA LYS A 9 -14.01 -0.46 -22.20
C LYS A 9 -15.16 -1.28 -21.60
N ASP A 10 -14.88 -2.50 -21.18
CA ASP A 10 -15.87 -3.34 -20.54
C ASP A 10 -16.12 -2.91 -19.08
N LEU A 11 -15.12 -2.45 -18.34
CA LEU A 11 -15.33 -1.89 -16.98
C LEU A 11 -16.18 -0.63 -16.98
N GLU A 12 -15.99 0.26 -17.96
CA GLU A 12 -16.85 1.46 -18.09
C GLU A 12 -18.29 1.07 -18.45
N LYS A 13 -18.49 0.08 -19.32
CA LYS A 13 -19.83 -0.45 -19.64
C LYS A 13 -20.49 -1.10 -18.47
N ASP A 14 -19.73 -1.75 -17.61
CA ASP A 14 -20.20 -2.39 -16.37
C ASP A 14 -20.44 -1.39 -15.23
N GLY A 15 -20.23 -0.10 -15.48
CA GLY A 15 -20.58 0.99 -14.58
C GLY A 15 -19.41 1.55 -13.75
N LEU A 16 -18.17 1.27 -14.11
CA LEU A 16 -17.02 1.96 -13.51
C LEU A 16 -17.04 3.44 -13.93
N VAL A 17 -16.97 4.32 -12.96
CA VAL A 17 -16.83 5.77 -13.13
C VAL A 17 -15.38 6.16 -12.87
N ILE A 18 -14.86 7.09 -13.66
CA ILE A 18 -13.52 7.64 -13.54
C ILE A 18 -13.62 9.14 -13.57
N GLU A 19 -13.22 9.77 -12.45
CA GLU A 19 -13.28 11.21 -12.29
C GLU A 19 -11.88 11.79 -12.07
N PRO A 20 -11.43 12.72 -12.93
CA PRO A 20 -10.19 13.44 -12.71
C PRO A 20 -10.40 14.55 -11.67
N HIS A 21 -9.43 14.73 -10.78
CA HIS A 21 -9.39 15.82 -9.82
C HIS A 21 -8.03 16.52 -9.85
N ILE A 22 -8.03 17.80 -9.58
CA ILE A 22 -6.83 18.58 -9.27
C ILE A 22 -7.12 19.33 -7.97
N PHE A 23 -6.42 18.93 -6.91
CA PHE A 23 -6.50 19.59 -5.62
C PHE A 23 -5.38 20.63 -5.51
N THR A 24 -5.69 21.76 -4.93
CA THR A 24 -4.68 22.75 -4.55
C THR A 24 -4.51 22.66 -3.04
N VAL A 25 -3.35 22.19 -2.61
CA VAL A 25 -3.00 22.02 -1.21
C VAL A 25 -1.90 23.00 -0.82
N LYS A 26 -1.80 23.31 0.47
CA LYS A 26 -0.66 24.09 0.97
C LYS A 26 0.60 23.24 0.85
N THR A 27 1.64 23.80 0.23
CA THR A 27 2.95 23.13 0.20
C THR A 27 3.51 23.00 1.61
N SER A 28 3.89 21.81 2.00
CA SER A 28 4.48 21.58 3.32
C SER A 28 5.96 22.02 3.36
N ASP A 29 6.47 22.31 4.56
CA ASP A 29 7.84 22.81 4.76
C ASP A 29 8.91 21.77 4.39
N ASP A 30 8.55 20.48 4.44
CA ASP A 30 9.39 19.33 4.09
C ASP A 30 9.31 18.95 2.60
N ASN A 31 8.50 19.65 1.80
CA ASN A 31 8.47 19.45 0.35
C ASN A 31 9.79 19.89 -0.29
N LEU A 32 10.42 19.01 -1.05
CA LEU A 32 11.67 19.25 -1.74
C LEU A 32 11.58 19.17 -3.27
N GLY A 33 10.38 18.94 -3.78
CA GLY A 33 10.11 18.95 -5.22
C GLY A 33 10.21 20.35 -5.84
N ASP A 34 9.87 20.43 -7.11
CA ASP A 34 9.89 21.69 -7.89
C ASP A 34 8.93 22.75 -7.34
N ASP A 35 7.95 22.33 -6.54
CA ASP A 35 6.94 23.20 -5.92
C ASP A 35 7.38 23.76 -4.56
N LYS A 36 8.59 23.44 -4.09
CA LYS A 36 9.13 23.98 -2.83
C LYS A 36 9.09 25.49 -2.81
N GLY A 37 8.47 26.03 -1.77
CA GLY A 37 8.33 27.47 -1.59
C GLY A 37 7.16 28.10 -2.35
N THR A 38 6.32 27.30 -3.03
CA THR A 38 5.03 27.75 -3.55
C THR A 38 3.97 27.72 -2.45
N GLU A 39 3.03 28.66 -2.44
CA GLU A 39 1.93 28.64 -1.46
C GLU A 39 0.85 27.61 -1.80
N ASN A 40 0.83 27.13 -3.05
CA ASN A 40 -0.24 26.29 -3.58
C ASN A 40 0.33 25.18 -4.46
N HIS A 41 0.43 23.98 -3.92
CA HIS A 41 0.81 22.80 -4.66
C HIS A 41 -0.42 22.16 -5.33
N LYS A 42 -0.34 21.90 -6.64
CA LYS A 42 -1.40 21.24 -7.39
C LYS A 42 -1.14 19.74 -7.50
N ILE A 43 -2.05 18.96 -6.95
CA ILE A 43 -1.96 17.51 -6.95
C ILE A 43 -3.09 16.94 -7.82
N GLY A 44 -2.69 16.28 -8.92
CA GLY A 44 -3.60 15.58 -9.83
C GLY A 44 -3.87 14.16 -9.33
N CYS A 45 -5.13 13.72 -9.43
CA CYS A 45 -5.50 12.33 -9.16
C CYS A 45 -6.73 11.91 -9.97
N PHE A 46 -6.96 10.59 -9.99
CA PHE A 46 -8.16 10.00 -10.57
C PHE A 46 -8.88 9.15 -9.53
N ALA A 47 -10.18 9.36 -9.42
CA ALA A 47 -11.08 8.56 -8.61
C ALA A 47 -11.76 7.49 -9.49
N PHE A 48 -11.76 6.24 -9.02
CA PHE A 48 -12.37 5.09 -9.66
C PHE A 48 -13.41 4.49 -8.71
N PHE A 49 -14.65 4.37 -9.14
CA PHE A 49 -15.74 3.84 -8.32
C PHE A 49 -16.93 3.37 -9.17
N ASN A 50 -17.82 2.59 -8.59
CA ASN A 50 -19.03 2.15 -9.27
C ASN A 50 -20.08 3.25 -9.34
N LYS A 51 -20.75 3.38 -10.48
CA LYS A 51 -21.90 4.25 -10.66
C LYS A 51 -22.93 4.00 -9.56
N GLY A 52 -23.40 5.05 -8.94
CA GLY A 52 -24.37 4.98 -7.85
C GLY A 52 -23.78 4.62 -6.49
N LEU A 53 -22.45 4.49 -6.36
CA LEU A 53 -21.81 4.20 -5.07
C LEU A 53 -22.06 5.30 -4.02
N PHE A 54 -22.20 6.53 -4.46
CA PHE A 54 -22.42 7.72 -3.64
C PHE A 54 -23.84 8.32 -3.76
N ASP A 55 -24.80 7.55 -4.27
CA ASP A 55 -26.19 8.00 -4.33
C ASP A 55 -26.75 8.30 -2.93
N GLU A 56 -27.73 9.19 -2.86
CA GLU A 56 -28.36 9.58 -1.60
C GLU A 56 -28.85 8.38 -0.79
N GLY A 57 -28.57 8.39 0.51
CA GLY A 57 -28.92 7.32 1.44
C GLY A 57 -28.00 6.11 1.43
N LYS A 58 -26.94 6.09 0.62
CA LYS A 58 -25.90 5.05 0.68
C LYS A 58 -24.99 5.22 1.89
N LYS A 59 -24.44 4.10 2.36
CA LYS A 59 -23.44 4.10 3.43
C LYS A 59 -22.12 4.68 2.92
N SER A 60 -21.35 5.23 3.86
CA SER A 60 -19.95 5.59 3.59
C SER A 60 -19.12 4.37 3.14
N VAL A 61 -18.14 4.60 2.28
CA VAL A 61 -17.35 3.55 1.64
C VAL A 61 -15.87 3.65 2.02
N PRO A 62 -15.12 2.54 1.99
CA PRO A 62 -13.68 2.58 2.17
C PRO A 62 -12.98 3.45 1.11
N LEU A 63 -11.88 4.11 1.49
CA LEU A 63 -10.96 4.77 0.58
C LEU A 63 -9.67 3.96 0.47
N VAL A 64 -9.23 3.68 -0.74
CA VAL A 64 -7.87 3.20 -1.04
C VAL A 64 -7.12 4.29 -1.79
N LEU A 65 -6.05 4.79 -1.19
CA LEU A 65 -5.14 5.73 -1.83
C LEU A 65 -4.01 4.94 -2.49
N GLY A 66 -3.85 5.10 -3.81
CA GLY A 66 -2.93 4.32 -4.63
C GLY A 66 -1.83 5.16 -5.29
N PHE A 67 -0.59 4.64 -5.31
CA PHE A 67 0.58 5.33 -5.81
C PHE A 67 1.34 4.48 -6.83
N HIS A 68 1.61 5.03 -8.00
CA HIS A 68 2.31 4.37 -9.09
C HIS A 68 3.84 4.32 -8.89
N GLY A 69 4.54 3.52 -9.68
CA GLY A 69 6.00 3.48 -9.73
C GLY A 69 6.63 4.69 -10.42
N GLY A 70 7.94 4.85 -10.27
CA GLY A 70 8.68 5.90 -10.96
C GLY A 70 8.57 5.75 -12.49
N GLY A 71 8.19 6.85 -13.17
CA GLY A 71 8.02 6.85 -14.63
C GLY A 71 6.69 6.28 -15.14
N ASP A 72 5.83 5.76 -14.26
CA ASP A 72 4.49 5.29 -14.57
C ASP A 72 3.46 6.44 -14.48
N SER A 73 2.18 6.09 -14.49
CA SER A 73 1.07 6.99 -14.27
C SER A 73 0.03 6.37 -13.35
N CYS A 74 -0.82 7.20 -12.77
CA CYS A 74 -1.92 6.73 -11.93
C CYS A 74 -2.87 5.78 -12.69
N PHE A 75 -3.10 6.00 -13.99
CA PHE A 75 -3.87 5.10 -14.84
C PHE A 75 -3.20 3.75 -15.02
N PHE A 76 -1.89 3.73 -15.27
CA PHE A 76 -1.13 2.50 -15.41
C PHE A 76 -1.24 1.67 -14.12
N PHE A 77 -1.03 2.29 -12.97
CA PHE A 77 -1.17 1.61 -11.68
C PHE A 77 -2.59 1.08 -11.44
N ALA A 78 -3.62 1.89 -11.72
CA ALA A 78 -5.01 1.46 -11.53
C ALA A 78 -5.38 0.25 -12.41
N THR A 79 -4.89 0.20 -13.66
CA THR A 79 -5.26 -0.83 -14.63
C THR A 79 -4.33 -2.04 -14.58
N MET A 80 -3.01 -1.86 -14.64
CA MET A 80 -2.05 -2.97 -14.72
C MET A 80 -1.90 -3.71 -13.40
N ALA A 81 -1.97 -3.01 -12.28
CA ALA A 81 -2.04 -3.64 -10.97
C ALA A 81 -3.44 -4.16 -10.60
N GLY A 82 -4.44 -3.95 -11.46
CA GLY A 82 -5.80 -4.45 -11.29
C GLY A 82 -6.64 -3.74 -10.24
N TRP A 83 -6.14 -2.64 -9.65
CA TRP A 83 -6.85 -1.96 -8.58
C TRP A 83 -8.20 -1.40 -9.00
N ALA A 84 -8.37 -0.98 -10.26
CA ALA A 84 -9.67 -0.55 -10.79
C ALA A 84 -10.69 -1.70 -10.80
N ASN A 85 -10.28 -2.91 -11.23
CA ASN A 85 -11.11 -4.11 -11.16
C ASN A 85 -11.48 -4.47 -9.71
N ILE A 86 -10.51 -4.39 -8.81
CA ILE A 86 -10.71 -4.70 -7.38
C ILE A 86 -11.70 -3.70 -6.77
N ALA A 87 -11.59 -2.41 -7.08
CA ALA A 87 -12.51 -1.38 -6.63
C ALA A 87 -13.93 -1.62 -7.14
N HIS A 88 -14.07 -1.92 -8.44
CA HIS A 88 -15.33 -2.27 -9.07
C HIS A 88 -16.01 -3.46 -8.39
N ASN A 89 -15.26 -4.54 -8.16
CA ASN A 89 -15.80 -5.79 -7.60
C ASN A 89 -16.12 -5.69 -6.10
N ASN A 90 -15.53 -4.73 -5.38
CA ASN A 90 -15.63 -4.64 -3.93
C ASN A 90 -16.29 -3.36 -3.40
N ASN A 91 -16.75 -2.47 -4.28
CA ASN A 91 -17.50 -1.25 -3.93
C ASN A 91 -16.75 -0.35 -2.94
N PHE A 92 -15.53 0.04 -3.26
CA PHE A 92 -14.78 1.07 -2.55
C PHE A 92 -14.33 2.20 -3.51
N LEU A 93 -13.95 3.34 -2.97
CA LEU A 93 -13.34 4.43 -3.70
C LEU A 93 -11.83 4.17 -3.83
N LEU A 94 -11.35 3.97 -5.05
CA LEU A 94 -9.93 4.01 -5.36
C LEU A 94 -9.56 5.41 -5.83
N VAL A 95 -8.54 6.01 -5.23
CA VAL A 95 -7.95 7.26 -5.73
C VAL A 95 -6.47 7.05 -6.00
N THR A 96 -6.06 7.22 -7.26
CA THR A 96 -4.65 7.13 -7.65
C THR A 96 -4.07 8.53 -7.90
N VAL A 97 -2.89 8.79 -7.33
CA VAL A 97 -2.27 10.12 -7.32
C VAL A 97 -1.17 10.19 -8.37
N GLU A 98 -1.21 11.20 -9.24
CA GLU A 98 -0.29 11.34 -10.37
C GLU A 98 1.08 11.87 -9.95
N ASN A 99 1.11 12.95 -9.22
CA ASN A 99 2.37 13.63 -8.88
C ASN A 99 2.80 13.43 -7.41
N HIS A 100 2.59 12.22 -6.88
CA HIS A 100 2.95 11.86 -5.50
C HIS A 100 4.47 11.93 -5.23
N LEU A 101 5.31 11.85 -6.25
CA LEU A 101 6.76 11.95 -6.11
C LEU A 101 7.21 13.37 -5.75
N ASN A 102 6.42 14.39 -6.08
CA ASN A 102 6.69 15.79 -5.72
C ASN A 102 5.89 16.24 -4.50
N SER A 103 5.27 15.32 -3.78
CA SER A 103 4.38 15.60 -2.65
C SER A 103 4.83 14.87 -1.40
N THR A 104 4.64 15.48 -0.25
CA THR A 104 4.92 14.87 1.05
C THR A 104 3.74 14.04 1.56
N ALA A 105 3.97 13.25 2.62
CA ALA A 105 2.89 12.57 3.31
C ALA A 105 1.88 13.56 3.91
N THR A 106 2.34 14.70 4.43
CA THR A 106 1.51 15.80 4.94
C THR A 106 0.55 16.34 3.88
N GLU A 107 1.05 16.62 2.67
CA GLU A 107 0.24 17.10 1.56
C GLU A 107 -0.81 16.07 1.11
N MET A 108 -0.49 14.78 1.20
CA MET A 108 -1.46 13.72 0.92
C MET A 108 -2.60 13.67 1.93
N LEU A 109 -2.38 14.04 3.20
CA LEU A 109 -3.48 14.16 4.16
C LEU A 109 -4.44 15.30 3.78
N GLU A 110 -3.95 16.39 3.22
CA GLU A 110 -4.81 17.45 2.70
C GLU A 110 -5.65 16.96 1.51
N VAL A 111 -5.05 16.16 0.62
CA VAL A 111 -5.81 15.50 -0.48
C VAL A 111 -6.92 14.60 0.08
N ILE A 112 -6.64 13.81 1.11
CA ILE A 112 -7.68 12.99 1.77
C ILE A 112 -8.79 13.87 2.34
N ASN A 113 -8.46 15.01 2.95
CA ASN A 113 -9.45 15.94 3.48
C ASN A 113 -10.31 16.59 2.39
N GLU A 114 -9.73 16.90 1.22
CA GLU A 114 -10.50 17.38 0.07
C GLU A 114 -11.43 16.29 -0.49
N LEU A 115 -10.96 15.05 -0.59
CA LEU A 115 -11.78 13.91 -1.02
C LEU A 115 -12.98 13.67 -0.11
N LYS A 116 -12.84 13.83 1.21
CA LYS A 116 -13.93 13.72 2.18
C LYS A 116 -15.04 14.77 1.99
N LYS A 117 -14.73 15.91 1.36
CA LYS A 117 -15.74 16.93 1.04
C LYS A 117 -16.61 16.56 -0.19
N ILE A 118 -16.07 15.69 -1.06
CA ILE A 118 -16.70 15.29 -2.33
C ILE A 118 -17.41 13.94 -2.18
N TYR A 119 -16.78 12.99 -1.50
CA TYR A 119 -17.22 11.61 -1.40
C TYR A 119 -17.59 11.22 0.03
N ASN A 120 -18.64 10.42 0.18
CA ASN A 120 -19.03 9.87 1.49
C ASN A 120 -18.10 8.71 1.90
N ILE A 121 -16.92 9.05 2.42
CA ILE A 121 -15.88 8.12 2.82
C ILE A 121 -16.09 7.63 4.25
N ASP A 122 -15.91 6.33 4.49
CA ASP A 122 -15.80 5.75 5.83
C ASP A 122 -14.40 6.08 6.41
N GLU A 123 -14.33 7.11 7.24
CA GLU A 123 -13.09 7.59 7.82
C GLU A 123 -12.37 6.55 8.69
N THR A 124 -13.06 5.49 9.08
CA THR A 124 -12.44 4.37 9.80
C THR A 124 -11.75 3.37 8.87
N LYS A 125 -11.94 3.49 7.55
CA LYS A 125 -11.47 2.57 6.51
C LYS A 125 -10.70 3.30 5.41
N ILE A 126 -9.63 3.97 5.79
CA ILE A 126 -8.69 4.60 4.88
C ILE A 126 -7.47 3.70 4.78
N TYR A 127 -7.11 3.32 3.56
CA TYR A 127 -6.02 2.42 3.25
C TYR A 127 -5.05 3.07 2.26
N SER A 128 -3.79 2.63 2.26
CA SER A 128 -2.80 3.03 1.28
C SER A 128 -2.13 1.83 0.63
N THR A 129 -1.83 1.95 -0.65
CA THR A 129 -1.06 0.99 -1.42
C THR A 129 -0.22 1.69 -2.46
N GLY A 130 0.86 1.06 -2.90
CA GLY A 130 1.68 1.61 -3.97
C GLY A 130 2.75 0.65 -4.41
N PHE A 131 3.25 0.86 -5.62
CA PHE A 131 4.27 0.05 -6.25
C PHE A 131 5.57 0.83 -6.39
N SER A 132 6.72 0.18 -6.14
CA SER A 132 8.04 0.81 -6.30
C SER A 132 8.14 2.13 -5.50
N MET A 133 8.40 3.25 -6.13
CA MET A 133 8.42 4.57 -5.47
C MET A 133 7.07 4.92 -4.82
N GLY A 134 5.95 4.45 -5.39
CA GLY A 134 4.63 4.57 -4.75
C GLY A 134 4.48 3.70 -3.50
N GLY A 135 5.14 2.55 -3.47
CA GLY A 135 5.24 1.73 -2.26
C GLY A 135 6.09 2.39 -1.18
N CYS A 136 7.13 3.14 -1.57
CA CYS A 136 7.89 3.97 -0.64
C CYS A 136 7.02 5.08 -0.03
N LYS A 137 6.18 5.73 -0.85
CA LYS A 137 5.19 6.70 -0.35
C LYS A 137 4.21 6.05 0.65
N THR A 138 3.85 4.80 0.43
CA THR A 138 3.03 4.04 1.38
C THR A 138 3.76 3.81 2.71
N TRP A 139 5.07 3.57 2.68
CA TRP A 139 5.90 3.48 3.89
C TRP A 139 6.04 4.82 4.62
N ASP A 140 6.06 5.96 3.91
CA ASP A 140 6.08 7.29 4.54
C ASP A 140 4.89 7.44 5.51
N PHE A 141 3.69 7.00 5.11
CA PHE A 141 2.51 7.05 6.00
C PHE A 141 2.63 6.16 7.24
N VAL A 142 3.27 5.00 7.11
CA VAL A 142 3.51 4.13 8.28
C VAL A 142 4.43 4.81 9.29
N GLN A 143 5.38 5.59 8.80
CA GLN A 143 6.35 6.29 9.63
C GLN A 143 5.80 7.59 10.22
N GLU A 144 5.10 8.40 9.41
CA GLU A 144 4.75 9.78 9.75
C GLU A 144 3.31 9.93 10.26
N TYR A 145 2.37 9.13 9.74
CA TYR A 145 0.93 9.27 10.03
C TYR A 145 0.24 7.93 10.29
N PRO A 146 0.78 7.11 11.22
CA PRO A 146 0.28 5.76 11.45
C PRO A 146 -1.17 5.70 11.92
N GLU A 147 -1.66 6.77 12.56
CA GLU A 147 -3.03 6.85 13.10
C GLU A 147 -4.11 7.15 12.06
N VAL A 148 -3.72 7.46 10.82
CA VAL A 148 -4.68 7.77 9.75
C VAL A 148 -5.15 6.51 9.03
N PHE A 149 -4.22 5.58 8.77
CA PHE A 149 -4.49 4.43 7.91
C PHE A 149 -4.88 3.19 8.72
N ALA A 150 -5.97 2.54 8.32
CA ALA A 150 -6.44 1.30 8.94
C ALA A 150 -5.54 0.10 8.62
N ALA A 151 -4.97 0.07 7.40
CA ALA A 151 -3.95 -0.87 6.95
C ALA A 151 -3.28 -0.35 5.68
N VAL A 152 -2.12 -0.91 5.33
CA VAL A 152 -1.36 -0.52 4.14
C VAL A 152 -0.80 -1.72 3.38
N ALA A 153 -0.54 -1.53 2.07
CA ALA A 153 0.04 -2.56 1.22
C ALA A 153 1.15 -1.98 0.31
N PRO A 154 2.37 -1.74 0.83
CA PRO A 154 3.51 -1.40 -0.01
C PRO A 154 3.96 -2.60 -0.85
N MET A 155 4.26 -2.38 -2.13
CA MET A 155 4.63 -3.43 -3.06
C MET A 155 5.95 -3.12 -3.75
N ASP A 156 6.84 -4.09 -3.73
CA ASP A 156 8.16 -4.10 -4.39
C ASP A 156 8.97 -2.82 -4.14
N ALA A 157 8.96 -2.36 -2.87
CA ALA A 157 9.50 -1.06 -2.48
C ALA A 157 10.11 -1.05 -1.10
N THR A 158 11.33 -0.53 -1.01
CA THR A 158 11.97 -0.28 0.28
C THR A 158 12.96 0.88 0.19
N PHE A 159 13.01 1.67 1.26
CA PHE A 159 14.07 2.62 1.57
C PHE A 159 14.56 2.36 2.99
N ASP A 160 15.61 3.04 3.41
CA ASP A 160 16.08 2.94 4.80
C ASP A 160 14.95 3.37 5.75
N VAL A 161 14.83 2.65 6.86
CA VAL A 161 13.89 3.02 7.92
C VAL A 161 14.30 4.38 8.49
N GLY A 162 13.34 5.28 8.65
CA GLY A 162 13.58 6.65 9.06
C GLY A 162 13.82 7.62 7.90
N GLN A 163 13.78 7.14 6.66
CA GLN A 163 13.86 7.99 5.47
C GLN A 163 12.52 8.02 4.73
N ASN A 164 12.26 9.13 4.05
CA ASN A 164 11.13 9.31 3.15
C ASN A 164 11.49 8.78 1.74
N VAL A 165 10.54 8.90 0.81
CA VAL A 165 10.71 8.47 -0.59
C VAL A 165 11.90 9.11 -1.31
N TYR A 166 12.41 10.23 -0.83
CA TYR A 166 13.59 10.93 -1.38
C TYR A 166 14.91 10.54 -0.69
N GLY A 167 14.89 9.59 0.25
CA GLY A 167 16.05 9.19 1.02
C GLY A 167 16.48 10.21 2.08
N GLN A 168 15.58 11.09 2.50
CA GLN A 168 15.83 12.09 3.52
C GLN A 168 15.27 11.63 4.85
N GLU A 169 15.93 12.02 5.94
CA GLU A 169 15.45 11.71 7.29
C GLU A 169 14.07 12.31 7.53
N VAL A 170 13.17 11.51 8.09
CA VAL A 170 11.84 11.93 8.50
C VAL A 170 11.94 12.95 9.62
N VAL A 171 11.37 14.12 9.41
CA VAL A 171 11.40 15.22 10.39
C VAL A 171 10.45 14.92 11.55
N GLY A 172 10.94 15.08 12.80
CA GLY A 172 10.12 14.85 13.99
C GLY A 172 10.14 13.42 14.54
N GLY A 173 10.89 12.53 13.89
CA GLY A 173 10.99 11.13 14.25
C GLY A 173 9.95 10.24 13.57
N ILE A 174 10.10 8.95 13.70
CA ILE A 174 9.22 7.95 13.08
C ILE A 174 8.32 7.28 14.08
N ASN A 175 7.22 6.70 13.60
CA ASN A 175 6.36 5.82 14.40
C ASN A 175 7.16 4.68 15.05
N GLU A 176 7.06 4.54 16.37
CA GLU A 176 7.74 3.47 17.10
C GLU A 176 6.81 2.42 17.72
N ASP A 177 5.53 2.77 17.95
CA ASP A 177 4.63 1.95 18.76
C ASP A 177 3.16 1.93 18.31
N VAL A 178 2.76 2.78 17.36
CA VAL A 178 1.42 2.76 16.78
C VAL A 178 1.32 1.66 15.75
N SER A 179 0.51 0.64 16.01
CA SER A 179 0.34 -0.47 15.10
C SER A 179 -0.35 -0.05 13.79
N VAL A 180 0.22 -0.48 12.67
CA VAL A 180 -0.36 -0.36 11.32
C VAL A 180 -0.28 -1.75 10.66
N PRO A 181 -1.40 -2.41 10.37
CA PRO A 181 -1.40 -3.67 9.63
C PRO A 181 -0.77 -3.51 8.25
N ILE A 182 0.17 -4.40 7.89
CA ILE A 182 0.99 -4.27 6.69
C ILE A 182 0.95 -5.56 5.86
N PHE A 183 0.62 -5.43 4.58
CA PHE A 183 0.82 -6.45 3.56
C PHE A 183 1.99 -6.03 2.68
N TYR A 184 3.18 -6.55 2.96
CA TYR A 184 4.39 -6.20 2.21
C TYR A 184 4.69 -7.28 1.17
N ALA A 185 4.67 -6.94 -0.10
CA ALA A 185 4.83 -7.90 -1.19
C ALA A 185 5.93 -7.48 -2.18
N GLY A 186 6.54 -8.47 -2.85
CA GLY A 186 7.49 -8.24 -3.92
C GLY A 186 7.79 -9.50 -4.74
N GLY A 187 8.36 -9.29 -5.93
CA GLY A 187 8.80 -10.34 -6.83
C GLY A 187 10.13 -10.96 -6.42
N GLU A 188 10.25 -12.29 -6.52
CA GLU A 188 11.47 -13.02 -6.12
C GLU A 188 12.66 -12.79 -7.08
N THR A 189 12.38 -12.30 -8.30
CA THR A 189 13.41 -12.09 -9.33
C THR A 189 13.59 -10.61 -9.70
N THR A 190 13.23 -9.69 -8.79
CA THR A 190 13.42 -8.26 -9.07
C THR A 190 14.91 -7.93 -9.30
N PRO A 191 15.24 -7.17 -10.36
CA PRO A 191 16.63 -6.89 -10.70
C PRO A 191 17.23 -5.71 -9.93
N LEU A 192 16.45 -4.99 -9.14
CA LEU A 192 16.91 -3.79 -8.44
C LEU A 192 17.63 -4.17 -7.14
N PRO A 193 18.86 -3.68 -6.89
CA PRO A 193 19.67 -4.13 -5.78
C PRO A 193 19.09 -3.92 -4.38
N GLU A 194 18.24 -2.89 -4.23
CA GLU A 194 17.59 -2.56 -2.95
C GLU A 194 16.25 -3.25 -2.76
N LEU A 195 15.72 -3.94 -3.79
CA LEU A 195 14.39 -4.53 -3.80
C LEU A 195 14.37 -6.06 -3.68
N PRO A 196 15.43 -6.82 -3.96
CA PRO A 196 15.44 -8.23 -3.57
C PRO A 196 15.28 -8.36 -2.07
N PHE A 197 14.48 -9.31 -1.63
CA PHE A 197 14.23 -9.58 -0.22
C PHE A 197 15.50 -9.88 0.61
N GLN A 198 16.61 -10.16 -0.04
CA GLN A 198 17.93 -10.34 0.59
C GLN A 198 18.74 -9.05 0.66
N ALA A 199 18.13 -7.88 0.52
CA ALA A 199 18.78 -6.60 0.77
C ALA A 199 18.59 -6.16 2.22
N GLN A 200 19.61 -5.57 2.84
CA GLN A 200 19.55 -5.15 4.24
C GLN A 200 18.38 -4.19 4.51
N LYS A 201 18.14 -3.23 3.63
CA LYS A 201 16.98 -2.31 3.73
C LYS A 201 15.63 -3.04 3.80
N CYS A 202 15.48 -4.15 3.09
CA CYS A 202 14.29 -4.97 3.13
C CYS A 202 14.13 -5.64 4.50
N LEU A 203 15.22 -6.23 5.02
CA LEU A 203 15.24 -6.85 6.35
C LEU A 203 14.90 -5.83 7.45
N ASP A 204 15.47 -4.64 7.36
CA ASP A 204 15.21 -3.55 8.32
C ASP A 204 13.74 -3.11 8.28
N ARG A 205 13.13 -3.04 7.10
CA ARG A 205 11.68 -2.75 6.96
C ARG A 205 10.81 -3.85 7.56
N MET A 206 11.19 -5.12 7.38
CA MET A 206 10.48 -6.24 8.00
C MET A 206 10.61 -6.17 9.53
N ALA A 207 11.82 -5.96 10.04
CA ALA A 207 12.06 -5.80 11.48
C ALA A 207 11.22 -4.64 12.06
N TYR A 208 11.19 -3.51 11.36
CA TYR A 208 10.40 -2.34 11.73
C TYR A 208 8.90 -2.67 11.77
N ALA A 209 8.36 -3.30 10.70
CA ALA A 209 6.96 -3.68 10.63
C ALA A 209 6.54 -4.63 11.76
N LEU A 210 7.38 -5.63 12.05
CA LEU A 210 7.14 -6.57 13.15
C LEU A 210 7.20 -5.87 14.51
N LYS A 211 8.14 -4.93 14.71
CA LYS A 211 8.29 -4.14 15.96
C LYS A 211 7.03 -3.32 16.24
N ILE A 212 6.60 -2.44 15.32
CA ILE A 212 5.46 -1.54 15.54
C ILE A 212 4.14 -2.31 15.72
N ASN A 213 4.03 -3.48 15.08
CA ASN A 213 2.86 -4.34 15.20
C ASN A 213 2.93 -5.33 16.36
N LYS A 214 3.97 -5.24 17.21
CA LYS A 214 4.14 -6.07 18.41
C LYS A 214 4.09 -7.57 18.08
N ALA A 215 4.72 -7.95 16.96
CA ALA A 215 4.77 -9.34 16.54
C ALA A 215 5.46 -10.21 17.59
N THR A 216 5.00 -11.46 17.75
CA THR A 216 5.61 -12.44 18.65
C THR A 216 6.92 -13.00 18.10
N ALA A 217 7.06 -13.01 16.77
CA ALA A 217 8.27 -13.43 16.08
C ALA A 217 9.44 -12.50 16.43
N LYS A 218 10.58 -13.10 16.79
CA LYS A 218 11.85 -12.38 16.93
C LYS A 218 12.51 -12.30 15.56
N TYR A 219 12.81 -11.10 15.14
CA TYR A 219 13.49 -10.84 13.88
C TYR A 219 14.92 -10.36 14.14
N ASP A 220 15.84 -11.32 14.25
CA ASP A 220 17.28 -11.12 14.43
C ASP A 220 18.07 -11.62 13.19
N VAL A 221 17.45 -11.56 12.05
CA VAL A 221 17.96 -12.04 10.75
C VAL A 221 19.09 -11.15 10.28
N LYS A 222 20.20 -11.78 9.86
CA LYS A 222 21.35 -11.08 9.31
C LYS A 222 21.58 -11.52 7.86
N LEU A 223 21.82 -10.55 7.00
CA LEU A 223 22.07 -10.81 5.57
C LEU A 223 23.29 -11.70 5.34
N GLU A 224 24.33 -11.59 6.16
CA GLU A 224 25.56 -12.43 6.10
C GLU A 224 25.25 -13.92 6.30
N ASP A 225 24.15 -14.26 6.97
CA ASP A 225 23.72 -15.64 7.23
C ASP A 225 22.72 -16.17 6.18
N ALA A 226 22.46 -15.45 5.09
CA ALA A 226 21.40 -15.77 4.12
C ALA A 226 21.49 -17.20 3.55
N ALA A 227 22.69 -17.73 3.39
CA ALA A 227 22.92 -19.11 2.94
C ALA A 227 22.29 -20.14 3.88
N ASN A 228 22.20 -19.83 5.17
CA ASN A 228 21.70 -20.71 6.24
C ASN A 228 20.22 -20.44 6.60
N TRP A 229 19.61 -19.42 6.02
CA TRP A 229 18.21 -19.11 6.34
C TRP A 229 17.28 -20.27 6.06
N LYS A 230 16.36 -20.53 6.99
CA LYS A 230 15.31 -21.53 6.82
C LYS A 230 14.32 -21.07 5.74
N ASN A 231 13.78 -19.91 5.87
CA ASN A 231 13.02 -19.23 4.80
C ASN A 231 14.02 -18.47 3.93
N LYS A 232 14.14 -18.87 2.67
CA LYS A 232 15.16 -18.32 1.76
C LYS A 232 14.87 -16.90 1.28
N ILE A 233 13.65 -16.42 1.48
CA ILE A 233 13.23 -15.07 1.10
C ILE A 233 13.29 -14.13 2.31
N TRP A 234 12.66 -14.51 3.42
CA TRP A 234 12.45 -13.63 4.57
C TRP A 234 13.37 -13.91 5.75
N GLY A 235 14.16 -14.96 5.68
CA GLY A 235 15.04 -15.41 6.76
C GLY A 235 14.32 -16.21 7.85
N ILE A 236 13.05 -15.91 8.13
CA ILE A 236 12.21 -16.63 9.09
C ILE A 236 10.89 -17.05 8.45
N ASP A 237 10.30 -18.11 8.95
CA ASP A 237 8.94 -18.49 8.62
C ASP A 237 7.95 -17.66 9.44
N GLY A 238 6.77 -17.38 8.87
CA GLY A 238 5.64 -16.85 9.63
C GLY A 238 5.03 -17.90 10.58
N ASP A 239 4.09 -17.46 11.41
CA ASP A 239 3.25 -18.37 12.20
C ASP A 239 2.39 -19.26 11.30
N PHE A 240 2.05 -18.78 10.11
CA PHE A 240 1.35 -19.51 9.05
C PHE A 240 1.94 -19.16 7.70
N THR A 241 1.99 -20.14 6.81
CA THR A 241 2.33 -19.94 5.39
C THR A 241 1.12 -20.31 4.54
N ILE A 242 0.72 -19.39 3.66
CA ILE A 242 -0.34 -19.60 2.68
C ILE A 242 0.24 -19.46 1.28
N LYS A 243 -0.10 -20.37 0.39
CA LYS A 243 0.30 -20.31 -1.02
C LYS A 243 -0.93 -20.28 -1.91
N THR A 244 -0.92 -19.36 -2.87
CA THR A 244 -1.93 -19.30 -3.92
C THR A 244 -1.25 -19.22 -5.29
N PHE A 245 -1.93 -19.69 -6.32
CA PHE A 245 -1.36 -19.77 -7.65
C PHE A 245 -2.07 -18.80 -8.60
N ASP A 246 -1.30 -17.92 -9.22
CA ASP A 246 -1.77 -17.04 -10.28
C ASP A 246 -1.67 -17.76 -11.63
N ASN A 247 -2.80 -18.27 -12.11
CA ASN A 247 -2.87 -18.96 -13.40
C ASN A 247 -2.54 -18.04 -14.58
N SER A 248 -2.78 -16.74 -14.46
CA SER A 248 -2.55 -15.78 -15.55
C SER A 248 -1.06 -15.55 -15.80
N ARG A 249 -0.24 -15.79 -14.79
CA ARG A 249 1.21 -15.52 -14.81
C ARG A 249 2.07 -16.75 -14.54
N ASN A 250 1.45 -17.89 -14.28
CA ASN A 250 2.15 -19.12 -13.89
C ASN A 250 3.11 -18.89 -12.72
N ALA A 251 2.65 -18.16 -11.70
CA ALA A 251 3.43 -17.76 -10.54
C ALA A 251 2.75 -18.16 -9.23
N THR A 252 3.54 -18.47 -8.22
CA THR A 252 3.04 -18.75 -6.88
C THR A 252 3.25 -17.54 -5.98
N LEU A 253 2.17 -17.04 -5.39
CA LEU A 253 2.21 -16.09 -4.28
C LEU A 253 2.34 -16.89 -2.98
N THR A 254 3.44 -16.70 -2.27
CA THR A 254 3.68 -17.26 -0.94
C THR A 254 3.55 -16.14 0.09
N MET A 255 2.67 -16.30 1.06
CA MET A 255 2.40 -15.34 2.12
C MET A 255 2.83 -15.93 3.46
N GLU A 256 3.71 -15.24 4.17
CA GLU A 256 4.11 -15.52 5.55
C GLU A 256 3.33 -14.59 6.48
N LEU A 257 2.51 -15.15 7.35
CA LEU A 257 1.61 -14.45 8.25
C LEU A 257 2.20 -14.43 9.67
N PHE A 258 2.31 -13.25 10.26
CA PHE A 258 2.90 -13.07 11.58
C PHE A 258 1.87 -12.58 12.58
N LYS A 259 1.74 -13.32 13.68
CA LYS A 259 0.90 -12.95 14.81
C LYS A 259 1.54 -11.85 15.64
N ASN A 260 0.70 -11.01 16.21
CA ASN A 260 1.10 -10.11 17.29
C ASN A 260 0.86 -10.75 18.67
N ASN A 261 1.15 -10.01 19.73
CA ASN A 261 0.98 -10.45 21.12
C ASN A 261 -0.50 -10.65 21.56
N GLU A 262 -1.45 -10.32 20.69
CA GLU A 262 -2.89 -10.55 20.87
C GLU A 262 -3.42 -11.68 19.96
N ASP A 263 -2.55 -12.50 19.40
CA ASP A 263 -2.88 -13.56 18.42
C ASP A 263 -3.56 -13.08 17.12
N LYS A 264 -3.39 -11.78 16.76
CA LYS A 264 -3.91 -11.18 15.53
C LYS A 264 -2.83 -11.13 14.45
N ILE A 265 -3.21 -11.35 13.19
CA ILE A 265 -2.29 -11.21 12.06
C ILE A 265 -2.28 -9.75 11.61
N TYR A 266 -1.20 -9.02 11.93
CA TYR A 266 -0.99 -7.63 11.52
C TYR A 266 0.11 -7.48 10.48
N ASN A 267 0.89 -8.52 10.22
CA ASN A 267 1.90 -8.51 9.16
C ASN A 267 1.72 -9.72 8.25
N ILE A 268 1.70 -9.45 6.95
CA ILE A 268 1.88 -10.45 5.90
C ILE A 268 3.08 -10.01 5.06
N PHE A 269 4.06 -10.91 4.91
CA PHE A 269 5.15 -10.75 3.96
C PHE A 269 4.93 -11.74 2.82
N ALA A 270 4.85 -11.23 1.60
CA ALA A 270 4.46 -12.00 0.44
C ALA A 270 5.52 -11.95 -0.66
N SER A 271 5.87 -13.12 -1.18
CA SER A 271 6.78 -13.23 -2.31
C SER A 271 6.06 -13.88 -3.50
N ILE A 272 6.39 -13.41 -4.70
CA ILE A 272 5.82 -13.92 -5.94
C ILE A 272 6.93 -14.57 -6.76
N SER A 273 6.82 -15.91 -6.97
CA SER A 273 7.78 -16.64 -7.79
C SER A 273 7.75 -16.15 -9.24
N GLU A 274 8.88 -16.25 -9.93
CA GLU A 274 9.01 -15.90 -11.35
C GLU A 274 8.58 -14.46 -11.71
N GLN A 275 8.39 -13.60 -10.71
CA GLN A 275 8.07 -12.20 -10.90
C GLN A 275 9.28 -11.32 -10.64
N GLY A 276 9.57 -10.41 -11.58
CA GLY A 276 10.52 -9.33 -11.41
C GLY A 276 9.88 -8.14 -10.68
N HIS A 277 10.39 -6.94 -10.98
CA HIS A 277 9.86 -5.69 -10.42
C HIS A 277 8.52 -5.34 -11.07
N ASP A 278 7.43 -5.77 -10.45
CA ASP A 278 6.07 -5.65 -10.99
C ASP A 278 5.01 -5.70 -9.88
N CYS A 279 3.79 -5.28 -10.21
CA CYS A 279 2.63 -5.27 -9.32
C CYS A 279 1.41 -5.81 -10.10
N ARG A 280 0.77 -6.85 -9.56
CA ARG A 280 -0.24 -7.61 -10.30
C ARG A 280 -1.54 -7.77 -9.54
N GLU A 281 -2.65 -7.85 -10.28
CA GLU A 281 -4.00 -7.95 -9.74
C GLU A 281 -4.16 -9.09 -8.74
N HIS A 282 -3.59 -10.28 -9.01
CA HIS A 282 -3.66 -11.41 -8.08
C HIS A 282 -3.12 -11.03 -6.68
N THR A 283 -1.94 -10.43 -6.61
CA THR A 283 -1.33 -9.97 -5.36
C THR A 283 -2.12 -8.82 -4.74
N CYS A 284 -2.56 -7.86 -5.56
CA CYS A 284 -3.35 -6.72 -5.10
C CYS A 284 -4.71 -7.15 -4.54
N GLN A 285 -5.34 -8.18 -5.11
CA GLN A 285 -6.58 -8.76 -4.57
C GLN A 285 -6.36 -9.34 -3.16
N HIS A 286 -5.26 -10.07 -2.94
CA HIS A 286 -4.90 -10.56 -1.60
C HIS A 286 -4.58 -9.42 -0.63
N ALA A 287 -3.91 -8.37 -1.09
CA ALA A 287 -3.65 -7.17 -0.30
C ALA A 287 -4.97 -6.48 0.11
N TRP A 288 -5.93 -6.32 -0.81
CA TRP A 288 -7.25 -5.80 -0.50
C TRP A 288 -7.98 -6.67 0.52
N GLU A 289 -8.01 -7.98 0.31
CA GLU A 289 -8.66 -8.93 1.22
C GLU A 289 -8.07 -8.86 2.63
N PHE A 290 -6.77 -8.61 2.76
CA PHE A 290 -6.12 -8.35 4.04
C PHE A 290 -6.51 -6.99 4.60
N MET A 291 -6.31 -5.90 3.87
CA MET A 291 -6.55 -4.53 4.35
C MET A 291 -8.01 -4.33 4.80
N ASN A 292 -8.97 -4.84 4.05
CA ASN A 292 -10.39 -4.69 4.36
C ASN A 292 -10.85 -5.39 5.65
N GLN A 293 -9.98 -6.18 6.30
CA GLN A 293 -10.26 -6.75 7.63
C GLN A 293 -10.11 -5.71 8.74
N PHE A 294 -9.52 -4.57 8.47
CA PHE A 294 -9.16 -3.60 9.49
C PHE A 294 -10.00 -2.34 9.38
N SER A 295 -10.24 -1.73 10.53
CA SER A 295 -10.72 -0.36 10.65
C SER A 295 -9.90 0.34 11.73
N ARG A 296 -9.79 1.66 11.67
CA ARG A 296 -9.15 2.46 12.69
C ARG A 296 -10.20 3.34 13.38
N VAL A 297 -10.44 3.07 14.64
CA VAL A 297 -11.47 3.77 15.43
C VAL A 297 -10.80 4.44 16.62
N SER A 298 -10.91 5.76 16.72
CA SER A 298 -10.26 6.54 17.78
C SER A 298 -8.76 6.25 17.93
N GLY A 299 -8.05 6.15 16.81
CA GLY A 299 -6.62 5.86 16.76
C GLY A 299 -6.24 4.38 16.92
N GLU A 300 -7.17 3.51 17.32
CA GLU A 300 -6.90 2.08 17.49
C GLU A 300 -7.30 1.23 16.30
N VAL A 301 -6.46 0.26 15.93
CA VAL A 301 -6.80 -0.74 14.92
C VAL A 301 -7.78 -1.76 15.49
N LYS A 302 -8.91 -1.93 14.80
CA LYS A 302 -9.88 -2.98 15.04
C LYS A 302 -9.85 -3.96 13.89
N MET A 303 -9.76 -5.26 14.19
CA MET A 303 -9.72 -6.33 13.20
C MET A 303 -11.06 -7.06 13.19
N GLN A 304 -11.68 -7.20 12.02
CA GLN A 304 -12.76 -8.14 11.81
C GLN A 304 -12.17 -9.55 11.66
N LYS A 305 -12.92 -10.60 12.03
CA LYS A 305 -12.37 -11.97 12.05
C LYS A 305 -11.80 -12.39 10.70
N LEU A 306 -10.55 -12.83 10.68
CA LEU A 306 -9.85 -13.44 9.54
C LEU A 306 -10.38 -14.85 9.20
N GLU A 307 -11.68 -15.03 9.11
CA GLU A 307 -12.26 -16.37 8.87
C GLU A 307 -11.80 -17.01 7.56
N LYS A 308 -11.44 -16.19 6.55
CA LYS A 308 -11.08 -16.65 5.21
C LYS A 308 -9.68 -17.27 5.14
N TYR A 309 -8.72 -16.78 5.92
CA TYR A 309 -7.33 -17.27 5.90
C TYR A 309 -7.07 -18.41 6.87
N LEU A 310 -7.91 -18.60 7.89
CA LEU A 310 -7.73 -19.62 8.93
C LEU A 310 -8.56 -20.88 8.73
N LYS A 311 -9.41 -20.96 7.71
CA LYS A 311 -10.33 -22.07 7.44
C LYS A 311 -9.90 -23.00 6.28
N LYS A 312 -8.63 -23.00 5.91
CA LYS A 312 -8.15 -23.98 4.90
C LYS A 312 -7.11 -24.91 5.48
#